data_bd6c0a6a75639a8da458ed46cc03f4f3
#
_entry.id   bd6c0a6a75639a8da458ed46cc03f4f3
#
_cell.length_a   1.000
_cell.length_b   1.000
_cell.length_c   1.000
_cell.angle_alpha   90.00
_cell.angle_beta   90.00
_cell.angle_gamma   90.00
#
_symmetry.space_group_name_H-M   'P 1'
#
loop_
_entity.id
_entity.type
_entity.pdbx_description
1 polymer ?
#
loop_
_entity_poly.entity_id
_entity_poly.type
_entity_poly.pdbx_seq_one_letter_code
_entity_poly.pdbx_strand_id
1 'polypeptide(L)'
;MKNKKAGMTILEIVKWILVALIMAFIIHSLMGNRVSKADFSTVWNAVTAKADSSKMQEGSNQMIRRLYGLDPAQFDEIRLDYPKTNMGAEEILLVRLKKTDDQEMVRTAMESRKKTQMNNFNGYGTYQYAMLEKSQIVIRGNYALFVSAENTAEIVQTFESAL
;
A
#
# COMPACT_ATOMS: atom_id res chain seq x y z
N MET A 1 -37.16 -20.19 45.66
CA MET A 1 -36.11 -19.26 45.24
C MET A 1 -36.17 -19.09 43.74
N LYS A 2 -36.70 -17.95 43.22
CA LYS A 2 -36.79 -17.65 41.76
C LYS A 2 -35.47 -17.04 41.31
N ASN A 3 -34.66 -17.74 40.52
CA ASN A 3 -33.51 -17.17 39.82
C ASN A 3 -34.03 -16.18 38.77
N LYS A 4 -33.96 -14.87 39.06
CA LYS A 4 -34.03 -13.83 38.05
C LYS A 4 -32.76 -13.92 37.20
N LYS A 5 -32.85 -14.52 36.01
CA LYS A 5 -31.87 -14.25 34.96
C LYS A 5 -32.05 -12.78 34.57
N ALA A 6 -31.13 -11.92 35.01
CA ALA A 6 -31.06 -10.54 34.58
C ALA A 6 -30.76 -10.55 33.07
N GLY A 7 -31.75 -10.30 32.26
CA GLY A 7 -31.57 -10.06 30.82
C GLY A 7 -30.78 -8.76 30.68
N MET A 8 -29.74 -8.81 29.86
CA MET A 8 -28.92 -7.66 29.51
C MET A 8 -29.82 -6.59 28.87
N THR A 9 -29.79 -5.38 29.37
CA THR A 9 -30.59 -4.29 28.81
C THR A 9 -30.03 -3.88 27.45
N ILE A 10 -30.87 -3.31 26.56
CA ILE A 10 -30.44 -2.83 25.23
C ILE A 10 -29.26 -1.87 25.38
N LEU A 11 -29.24 -1.02 26.39
CA LEU A 11 -28.16 -0.09 26.69
C LEU A 11 -26.82 -0.82 26.99
N GLU A 12 -26.86 -1.93 27.72
CA GLU A 12 -25.68 -2.74 28.02
C GLU A 12 -25.15 -3.43 26.76
N ILE A 13 -26.04 -3.91 25.89
CA ILE A 13 -25.65 -4.50 24.61
C ILE A 13 -24.93 -3.46 23.73
N VAL A 14 -25.49 -2.27 23.58
CA VAL A 14 -24.91 -1.16 22.81
C VAL A 14 -23.54 -0.76 23.37
N LYS A 15 -23.42 -0.66 24.71
CA LYS A 15 -22.14 -0.37 25.37
C LYS A 15 -21.06 -1.39 25.02
N TRP A 16 -21.38 -2.68 25.09
CA TRP A 16 -20.39 -3.74 24.78
C TRP A 16 -20.02 -3.80 23.32
N ILE A 17 -20.97 -3.51 22.40
CA ILE A 17 -20.69 -3.37 20.97
C ILE A 17 -19.71 -2.20 20.73
N LEU A 18 -19.94 -1.05 21.38
CA LEU A 18 -19.06 0.12 21.26
C LEU A 18 -17.65 -0.19 21.77
N VAL A 19 -17.54 -0.86 22.93
CA VAL A 19 -16.24 -1.29 23.49
C VAL A 19 -15.52 -2.24 22.53
N ALA A 20 -16.23 -3.20 21.94
CA ALA A 20 -15.64 -4.14 20.97
C ALA A 20 -15.14 -3.41 19.71
N LEU A 21 -15.88 -2.43 19.19
CA LEU A 21 -15.48 -1.61 18.05
C LEU A 21 -14.24 -0.76 18.36
N ILE A 22 -14.19 -0.14 19.54
CA ILE A 22 -13.01 0.65 19.97
C ILE A 22 -11.79 -0.27 20.13
N MET A 23 -11.94 -1.43 20.75
CA MET A 23 -10.86 -2.40 20.89
C MET A 23 -10.36 -2.91 19.53
N ALA A 24 -11.26 -3.23 18.60
CA ALA A 24 -10.91 -3.62 17.23
C ALA A 24 -10.16 -2.50 16.50
N PHE A 25 -10.60 -1.25 16.65
CA PHE A 25 -9.91 -0.07 16.10
C PHE A 25 -8.51 0.11 16.69
N ILE A 26 -8.35 0.00 18.02
CA ILE A 26 -7.05 0.11 18.69
C ILE A 26 -6.12 -1.01 18.22
N ILE A 27 -6.59 -2.26 18.17
CA ILE A 27 -5.80 -3.41 17.69
C ILE A 27 -5.36 -3.18 16.25
N HIS A 28 -6.28 -2.76 15.37
CA HIS A 28 -5.97 -2.47 13.97
C HIS A 28 -4.92 -1.34 13.84
N SER A 29 -5.06 -0.26 14.60
CA SER A 29 -4.12 0.86 14.62
C SER A 29 -2.73 0.47 15.12
N LEU A 30 -2.65 -0.36 16.17
CA LEU A 30 -1.37 -0.82 16.72
C LEU A 30 -0.68 -1.86 15.81
N MET A 31 -1.44 -2.71 15.13
CA MET A 31 -0.87 -3.70 14.19
C MET A 31 -0.32 -3.04 12.92
N GLY A 32 -0.93 -1.94 12.45
CA GLY A 32 -0.49 -1.23 11.24
C GLY A 32 0.87 -0.53 11.38
N ASN A 33 1.32 -0.24 12.60
CA ASN A 33 2.56 0.51 12.86
C ASN A 33 3.76 -0.36 13.31
N ARG A 34 3.63 -1.68 13.30
CA ARG A 34 4.76 -2.55 13.68
C ARG A 34 5.84 -2.54 12.60
N VAL A 35 7.08 -2.27 13.00
CA VAL A 35 8.25 -2.38 12.14
C VAL A 35 8.42 -3.85 11.73
N SER A 36 8.35 -4.13 10.44
CA SER A 36 8.60 -5.47 9.91
C SER A 36 10.10 -5.76 9.86
N LYS A 37 10.47 -7.01 10.15
CA LYS A 37 11.82 -7.55 10.00
C LYS A 37 11.99 -8.35 8.70
N ALA A 38 10.98 -8.36 7.84
CA ALA A 38 11.04 -9.07 6.57
C ALA A 38 12.23 -8.58 5.73
N ASP A 39 12.85 -9.49 5.01
CA ASP A 39 13.89 -9.14 4.06
C ASP A 39 13.29 -8.46 2.83
N PHE A 40 13.87 -7.33 2.43
CA PHE A 40 13.35 -6.52 1.34
C PHE A 40 13.30 -7.26 0.01
N SER A 41 14.34 -8.04 -0.29
CA SER A 41 14.40 -8.81 -1.54
C SER A 41 13.35 -9.91 -1.56
N THR A 42 13.04 -10.52 -0.41
CA THR A 42 11.96 -11.50 -0.29
C THR A 42 10.60 -10.87 -0.57
N VAL A 43 10.31 -9.71 0.04
CA VAL A 43 9.06 -8.97 -0.19
C VAL A 43 8.96 -8.51 -1.66
N TRP A 44 10.04 -7.95 -2.21
CA TRP A 44 10.10 -7.53 -3.61
C TRP A 44 9.80 -8.66 -4.58
N ASN A 45 10.48 -9.80 -4.41
CA ASN A 45 10.30 -10.96 -5.27
C ASN A 45 8.88 -11.54 -5.17
N ALA A 46 8.29 -11.57 -3.97
CA ALA A 46 6.92 -12.03 -3.78
C ALA A 46 5.91 -11.13 -4.52
N VAL A 47 6.06 -9.81 -4.42
CA VAL A 47 5.20 -8.81 -5.06
C VAL A 47 5.34 -8.87 -6.58
N THR A 48 6.57 -8.86 -7.10
CA THR A 48 6.82 -8.84 -8.55
C THR A 48 6.51 -10.16 -9.25
N ALA A 49 6.59 -11.30 -8.55
CA ALA A 49 6.17 -12.61 -9.08
C ALA A 49 4.67 -12.66 -9.45
N LYS A 50 3.85 -11.77 -8.90
CA LYS A 50 2.42 -11.65 -9.21
C LYS A 50 2.13 -10.65 -10.32
N ALA A 51 3.08 -9.82 -10.69
CA ALA A 51 2.92 -8.78 -11.69
C ALA A 51 3.35 -9.26 -13.10
N ASP A 52 2.79 -8.63 -14.14
CA ASP A 52 3.22 -8.85 -15.51
C ASP A 52 4.50 -8.05 -15.81
N SER A 53 5.66 -8.66 -15.54
CA SER A 53 6.97 -8.06 -15.80
C SER A 53 7.23 -7.77 -17.28
N SER A 54 6.47 -8.37 -18.21
CA SER A 54 6.63 -8.12 -19.65
C SER A 54 6.30 -6.67 -20.03
N LYS A 55 5.43 -6.02 -19.27
CA LYS A 55 4.99 -4.64 -19.48
C LYS A 55 5.83 -3.60 -18.74
N MET A 56 6.66 -4.02 -17.79
CA MET A 56 7.46 -3.14 -16.93
C MET A 56 8.96 -3.32 -17.16
N GLN A 57 9.71 -2.35 -16.70
CA GLN A 57 11.19 -2.35 -16.68
C GLN A 57 11.67 -1.79 -15.34
N GLU A 58 12.86 -2.23 -14.91
CA GLU A 58 13.49 -1.76 -13.68
C GLU A 58 13.86 -0.28 -13.77
N GLY A 59 13.50 0.46 -12.72
CA GLY A 59 13.78 1.88 -12.58
C GLY A 59 15.11 2.15 -11.88
N SER A 60 15.95 2.99 -12.50
CA SER A 60 17.17 3.49 -11.86
C SER A 60 16.85 4.48 -10.71
N ASN A 61 17.84 4.73 -9.83
CA ASN A 61 17.75 5.78 -8.81
C ASN A 61 17.39 7.16 -9.39
N GLN A 62 17.88 7.48 -10.60
CA GLN A 62 17.52 8.71 -11.29
C GLN A 62 16.03 8.73 -11.67
N MET A 63 15.48 7.57 -12.08
CA MET A 63 14.06 7.45 -12.43
C MET A 63 13.18 7.61 -11.20
N ILE A 64 13.56 7.05 -10.05
CA ILE A 64 12.85 7.23 -8.77
C ILE A 64 12.78 8.72 -8.40
N ARG A 65 13.93 9.43 -8.45
CA ARG A 65 13.94 10.88 -8.21
C ARG A 65 13.05 11.64 -9.17
N ARG A 66 13.09 11.30 -10.45
CA ARG A 66 12.32 11.99 -11.49
C ARG A 66 10.82 11.78 -11.36
N LEU A 67 10.38 10.55 -11.07
CA LEU A 67 8.95 10.19 -11.07
C LEU A 67 8.28 10.48 -9.73
N TYR A 68 9.00 10.33 -8.63
CA TYR A 68 8.45 10.42 -7.27
C TYR A 68 9.01 11.59 -6.46
N GLY A 69 10.10 12.23 -6.91
CA GLY A 69 10.78 13.24 -6.11
C GLY A 69 11.50 12.68 -4.87
N LEU A 70 11.61 11.36 -4.75
CA LEU A 70 12.24 10.69 -3.61
C LEU A 70 13.73 10.48 -3.86
N ASP A 71 14.59 10.79 -2.88
CA ASP A 71 16.00 10.43 -2.94
C ASP A 71 16.22 9.02 -2.37
N PRO A 72 16.64 8.04 -3.17
CA PRO A 72 16.89 6.68 -2.72
C PRO A 72 17.83 6.55 -1.53
N ALA A 73 18.79 7.47 -1.36
CA ALA A 73 19.73 7.48 -0.23
C ALA A 73 19.07 7.72 1.14
N GLN A 74 17.85 8.25 1.16
CA GLN A 74 17.08 8.49 2.40
C GLN A 74 16.45 7.22 2.97
N PHE A 75 16.34 6.15 2.18
CA PHE A 75 15.67 4.91 2.55
C PHE A 75 16.67 3.78 2.83
N ASP A 76 16.24 2.75 3.56
CA ASP A 76 17.03 1.53 3.70
C ASP A 76 17.15 0.84 2.33
N GLU A 77 16.00 0.63 1.69
CA GLU A 77 15.91 0.11 0.33
C GLU A 77 14.70 0.70 -0.39
N ILE A 78 14.85 0.88 -1.70
CA ILE A 78 13.79 1.33 -2.60
C ILE A 78 14.00 0.71 -3.97
N ARG A 79 12.95 0.13 -4.56
CA ARG A 79 12.95 -0.41 -5.92
C ARG A 79 11.68 0.01 -6.66
N LEU A 80 11.84 0.22 -7.96
CA LEU A 80 10.80 0.65 -8.87
C LEU A 80 10.82 -0.24 -10.10
N ASP A 81 9.66 -0.80 -10.46
CA ASP A 81 9.35 -1.27 -11.79
C ASP A 81 8.28 -0.35 -12.38
N TYR A 82 8.55 0.20 -13.58
CA TYR A 82 7.68 1.19 -14.22
C TYR A 82 7.41 0.81 -15.70
N PRO A 83 6.39 1.39 -16.35
CA PRO A 83 6.01 1.01 -17.70
C PRO A 83 7.14 1.13 -18.70
N LYS A 84 7.29 0.13 -19.59
CA LYS A 84 8.26 0.17 -20.71
C LYS A 84 7.94 1.24 -21.74
N THR A 85 6.67 1.65 -21.81
CA THR A 85 6.20 2.62 -22.80
C THR A 85 5.37 3.71 -22.13
N ASN A 86 5.26 4.86 -22.79
CA ASN A 86 4.42 5.97 -22.31
C ASN A 86 2.91 5.65 -22.31
N MET A 87 2.52 4.51 -22.89
CA MET A 87 1.14 4.03 -22.94
C MET A 87 0.83 2.98 -21.87
N GLY A 88 1.82 2.60 -21.04
CA GLY A 88 1.62 1.68 -19.92
C GLY A 88 1.24 2.42 -18.64
N ALA A 89 0.51 1.74 -17.76
CA ALA A 89 0.14 2.22 -16.43
C ALA A 89 0.53 1.24 -15.32
N GLU A 90 1.13 0.11 -15.68
CA GLU A 90 1.62 -0.89 -14.74
C GLU A 90 2.86 -0.36 -14.02
N GLU A 91 2.81 -0.28 -12.69
CA GLU A 91 3.92 0.29 -11.91
C GLU A 91 3.94 -0.30 -10.50
N ILE A 92 5.11 -0.61 -9.99
CA ILE A 92 5.35 -1.07 -8.62
C ILE A 92 6.50 -0.27 -8.04
N LEU A 93 6.25 0.44 -6.94
CA LEU A 93 7.28 1.05 -6.10
C LEU A 93 7.21 0.41 -4.72
N LEU A 94 8.31 -0.20 -4.27
CA LEU A 94 8.46 -0.71 -2.91
C LEU A 94 9.55 0.07 -2.20
N VAL A 95 9.26 0.51 -0.98
CA VAL A 95 10.16 1.29 -0.13
C VAL A 95 10.26 0.65 1.24
N ARG A 96 11.49 0.47 1.76
CA ARG A 96 11.75 0.21 3.17
C ARG A 96 12.32 1.47 3.81
N LEU A 97 11.57 2.02 4.76
CA LEU A 97 11.88 3.25 5.46
C LEU A 97 12.96 3.02 6.52
N LYS A 98 13.89 3.96 6.67
CA LYS A 98 14.81 4.03 7.83
C LYS A 98 14.08 4.44 9.11
N LYS A 99 13.08 5.32 8.96
CA LYS A 99 12.26 5.86 10.05
C LYS A 99 10.79 5.83 9.65
N THR A 100 9.93 5.43 10.56
CA THR A 100 8.47 5.43 10.33
C THR A 100 7.89 6.83 10.17
N ASP A 101 8.58 7.85 10.65
CA ASP A 101 8.18 9.26 10.49
C ASP A 101 8.17 9.73 9.03
N ASP A 102 8.91 9.02 8.15
CA ASP A 102 8.96 9.32 6.71
C ASP A 102 7.76 8.77 5.92
N GLN A 103 6.83 8.04 6.58
CA GLN A 103 5.67 7.42 5.93
C GLN A 103 4.83 8.43 5.15
N GLU A 104 4.55 9.60 5.72
CA GLU A 104 3.68 10.60 5.09
C GLU A 104 4.34 11.26 3.88
N MET A 105 5.64 11.47 3.93
CA MET A 105 6.41 11.96 2.78
C MET A 105 6.33 10.98 1.61
N VAL A 106 6.52 9.68 1.88
CA VAL A 106 6.45 8.63 0.85
C VAL A 106 5.04 8.48 0.32
N ARG A 107 4.02 8.51 1.19
CA ARG A 107 2.60 8.52 0.79
C ARG A 107 2.30 9.64 -0.19
N THR A 108 2.67 10.88 0.17
CA THR A 108 2.45 12.08 -0.64
C THR A 108 3.12 11.95 -2.01
N ALA A 109 4.34 11.42 -2.06
CA ALA A 109 5.05 11.19 -3.32
C ALA A 109 4.32 10.17 -4.21
N MET A 110 3.85 9.06 -3.63
CA MET A 110 3.08 8.03 -4.35
C MET A 110 1.73 8.59 -4.86
N GLU A 111 1.01 9.36 -4.05
CA GLU A 111 -0.25 10.00 -4.44
C GLU A 111 -0.05 11.01 -5.56
N SER A 112 1.01 11.82 -5.49
CA SER A 112 1.38 12.76 -6.56
C SER A 112 1.68 12.05 -7.87
N ARG A 113 2.41 10.92 -7.80
CA ARG A 113 2.69 10.07 -8.97
C ARG A 113 1.42 9.50 -9.57
N LYS A 114 0.55 8.90 -8.74
CA LYS A 114 -0.77 8.38 -9.18
C LYS A 114 -1.58 9.47 -9.87
N LYS A 115 -1.71 10.65 -9.26
CA LYS A 115 -2.43 11.79 -9.83
C LYS A 115 -1.87 12.23 -11.18
N THR A 116 -0.53 12.30 -11.30
CA THR A 116 0.15 12.65 -12.56
C THR A 116 -0.18 11.63 -13.65
N GLN A 117 -0.10 10.34 -13.35
CA GLN A 117 -0.45 9.28 -14.30
C GLN A 117 -1.93 9.34 -14.72
N MET A 118 -2.84 9.52 -13.76
CA MET A 118 -4.28 9.66 -14.06
C MET A 118 -4.53 10.86 -14.98
N ASN A 119 -3.89 12.01 -14.73
CA ASN A 119 -4.02 13.19 -15.59
C ASN A 119 -3.49 12.92 -17.01
N ASN A 120 -2.39 12.17 -17.13
CA ASN A 120 -1.81 11.82 -18.43
C ASN A 120 -2.76 10.95 -19.29
N PHE A 121 -3.55 10.07 -18.67
CA PHE A 121 -4.46 9.18 -19.39
C PHE A 121 -5.90 9.71 -19.46
N ASN A 122 -6.20 10.85 -18.83
CA ASN A 122 -7.53 11.40 -18.83
C ASN A 122 -7.97 11.78 -20.26
N GLY A 123 -9.10 11.21 -20.66
CA GLY A 123 -9.76 11.51 -21.94
C GLY A 123 -9.34 10.62 -23.12
N TYR A 124 -8.26 9.83 -23.06
CA TYR A 124 -7.87 8.94 -24.14
C TYR A 124 -7.43 7.52 -23.73
N GLY A 125 -6.85 7.36 -22.56
CA GLY A 125 -6.37 6.06 -22.05
C GLY A 125 -7.37 5.43 -21.08
N THR A 126 -8.57 5.07 -21.52
CA THR A 126 -9.66 4.59 -20.65
C THR A 126 -9.27 3.34 -19.84
N TYR A 127 -8.55 2.40 -20.45
CA TYR A 127 -8.07 1.20 -19.77
C TYR A 127 -7.01 1.51 -18.70
N GLN A 128 -6.03 2.33 -19.06
CA GLN A 128 -4.96 2.76 -18.14
C GLN A 128 -5.52 3.60 -16.99
N TYR A 129 -6.44 4.49 -17.29
CA TYR A 129 -7.12 5.31 -16.28
C TYR A 129 -7.89 4.43 -15.28
N ALA A 130 -8.68 3.46 -15.77
CA ALA A 130 -9.41 2.52 -14.92
C ALA A 130 -8.48 1.63 -14.06
N MET A 131 -7.29 1.26 -14.57
CA MET A 131 -6.26 0.56 -13.80
C MET A 131 -5.72 1.44 -12.69
N LEU A 132 -5.38 2.70 -13.00
CA LEU A 132 -4.88 3.68 -12.03
C LEU A 132 -5.92 4.02 -10.95
N GLU A 133 -7.20 4.08 -11.27
CA GLU A 133 -8.27 4.22 -10.27
C GLU A 133 -8.20 3.10 -9.22
N LYS A 134 -7.96 1.86 -9.66
CA LYS A 134 -7.84 0.68 -8.81
C LYS A 134 -6.46 0.51 -8.16
N SER A 135 -5.48 1.33 -8.55
CA SER A 135 -4.14 1.28 -7.94
C SER A 135 -4.18 1.61 -6.45
N GLN A 136 -3.29 0.99 -5.68
CA GLN A 136 -3.28 1.11 -4.23
C GLN A 136 -1.94 1.61 -3.70
N ILE A 137 -2.02 2.38 -2.61
CA ILE A 137 -0.88 2.80 -1.79
C ILE A 137 -1.09 2.20 -0.41
N VAL A 138 -0.19 1.31 -0.01
CA VAL A 138 -0.28 0.58 1.26
C VAL A 138 0.97 0.82 2.07
N ILE A 139 0.80 1.25 3.33
CA ILE A 139 1.91 1.44 4.27
C ILE A 139 1.69 0.52 5.47
N ARG A 140 2.72 -0.25 5.80
CA ARG A 140 2.74 -1.19 6.93
C ARG A 140 4.07 -1.06 7.66
N GLY A 141 4.04 -0.43 8.83
CA GLY A 141 5.26 -0.19 9.60
C GLY A 141 6.32 0.56 8.81
N ASN A 142 7.46 -0.06 8.59
CA ASN A 142 8.56 0.52 7.81
C ASN A 142 8.53 0.18 6.31
N TYR A 143 7.44 -0.39 5.80
CA TYR A 143 7.26 -0.68 4.38
C TYR A 143 6.16 0.17 3.75
N ALA A 144 6.41 0.65 2.54
CA ALA A 144 5.42 1.33 1.70
C ALA A 144 5.42 0.71 0.29
N LEU A 145 4.23 0.41 -0.22
CA LEU A 145 3.99 -0.12 -1.54
C LEU A 145 3.05 0.81 -2.31
N PHE A 146 3.42 1.19 -3.53
CA PHE A 146 2.50 1.64 -4.57
C PHE A 146 2.42 0.57 -5.64
N VAL A 147 1.21 0.20 -6.03
CA VAL A 147 0.98 -0.78 -7.09
C VAL A 147 -0.17 -0.35 -8.00
N SER A 148 0.09 -0.39 -9.30
CA SER A 148 -0.87 -0.24 -10.39
C SER A 148 -0.71 -1.44 -11.32
N ALA A 149 -1.69 -2.35 -11.32
CA ALA A 149 -1.70 -3.57 -12.11
C ALA A 149 -3.13 -4.10 -12.25
N GLU A 150 -3.37 -5.00 -13.19
CA GLU A 150 -4.69 -5.63 -13.36
C GLU A 150 -5.15 -6.37 -12.09
N ASN A 151 -4.20 -7.02 -11.41
CA ASN A 151 -4.43 -7.81 -10.21
C ASN A 151 -3.91 -7.12 -8.92
N THR A 152 -4.02 -5.79 -8.85
CA THR A 152 -3.57 -4.96 -7.72
C THR A 152 -3.95 -5.55 -6.35
N ALA A 153 -5.18 -6.05 -6.17
CA ALA A 153 -5.63 -6.59 -4.89
C ALA A 153 -4.84 -7.85 -4.47
N GLU A 154 -4.51 -8.75 -5.40
CA GLU A 154 -3.70 -9.94 -5.13
C GLU A 154 -2.27 -9.55 -4.74
N ILE A 155 -1.69 -8.57 -5.45
CA ILE A 155 -0.34 -8.07 -5.15
C ILE A 155 -0.29 -7.46 -3.75
N VAL A 156 -1.30 -6.67 -3.37
CA VAL A 156 -1.40 -6.08 -2.01
C VAL A 156 -1.53 -7.18 -0.95
N GLN A 157 -2.37 -8.19 -1.17
CA GLN A 157 -2.48 -9.30 -0.23
C GLN A 157 -1.16 -10.07 -0.08
N THR A 158 -0.44 -10.28 -1.19
CA THR A 158 0.88 -10.91 -1.19
C THR A 158 1.90 -10.07 -0.41
N PHE A 159 1.90 -8.75 -0.62
CA PHE A 159 2.74 -7.82 0.13
C PHE A 159 2.47 -7.90 1.64
N GLU A 160 1.21 -7.82 2.07
CA GLU A 160 0.83 -7.89 3.48
C GLU A 160 1.18 -9.24 4.13
N SER A 161 1.13 -10.32 3.36
CA SER A 161 1.48 -11.67 3.83
C SER A 161 2.99 -11.90 3.90
N ALA A 162 3.80 -11.10 3.19
CA ALA A 162 5.25 -11.19 3.16
C ALA A 162 5.94 -10.38 4.26
N LEU A 163 5.19 -9.54 5.00
CA LEU A 163 5.68 -8.70 6.10
C LEU A 163 5.59 -9.38 7.46
#